data_8facd561d51a105e37f8814ee423b347
#
_entry.id   8facd561d51a105e37f8814ee423b347
#
_cell.length_a   1.000
_cell.length_b   1.000
_cell.length_c   1.000
_cell.angle_alpha   90.00
_cell.angle_beta   90.00
_cell.angle_gamma   90.00
#
_symmetry.space_group_name_H-M   'P 1'
#
loop_
_entity.id
_entity.type
_entity.pdbx_description
1 polymer ?
#
loop_
_entity_poly.entity_id
_entity_poly.type
_entity_poly.pdbx_seq_one_letter_code
_entity_poly.pdbx_strand_id
1 'polypeptide(L)'
;MLFRTIDEALHASIGESGTRAVPQGARDYAQAYREIRADFLEAVGQFGLDVAPEEQAGLSPFSAEVNRMAQAGLHVENARSSLWLNWISPACLACRKAVGTQTFLTSTQCPKKCFFCFNPNQENYAYYQTHVRNIAADLEAEHAHGVRLQHLAVTGGEPLLHKRELFAFLERARELYPNAYTRLYTCGEGMDAQTAHELRETGLNEVRFSIKTQESAALRQRTLDALEGCMGAFDATMVEMPVMPDELPLMQDLLVELDKRGATGINLLELCFPFNNAAAFARRGYRIKHEPYRVPYDYWYAGGLPIEGSEDACIRLLSFAIERGLHMGVHYCSLENKLTGQMYQQNAPFKQAFPPREYAQRGHFLACAHIFGADAAAARRILAGSGQVDFTGGSEAPGQVGIANNSTAGGKQAIIASNSTVPGRADVTGSQAASGRTSDADSSTAYSQTDELELAPSDVVLLARELPHALVAIGLGVVEDRPDGRVLRELDARFTTPSLYDPADLQVDTM
;
A
#
# COMPACT_ATOMS: atom_id res chain seq x y z
N MET A 1 11.34 14.49 -9.57
CA MET A 1 10.64 13.36 -10.24
C MET A 1 11.40 13.08 -11.50
N LEU A 2 12.22 12.04 -11.51
CA LEU A 2 13.23 11.79 -12.55
C LEU A 2 12.89 10.54 -13.40
N PHE A 3 11.81 9.85 -13.04
CA PHE A 3 11.32 8.75 -13.85
C PHE A 3 10.25 9.26 -14.81
N ARG A 4 10.53 9.10 -16.10
CA ARG A 4 9.58 9.40 -17.17
C ARG A 4 8.64 8.21 -17.35
N THR A 5 7.41 8.47 -17.77
CA THR A 5 6.56 7.40 -18.29
C THR A 5 7.25 6.73 -19.48
N ILE A 6 6.85 5.51 -19.83
CA ILE A 6 7.40 4.80 -20.99
C ILE A 6 7.35 5.68 -22.23
N ASP A 7 6.23 6.36 -22.47
CA ASP A 7 6.02 7.21 -23.65
C ASP A 7 6.86 8.49 -23.60
N GLU A 8 6.95 9.16 -22.44
CA GLU A 8 7.83 10.33 -22.26
C GLU A 8 9.30 9.98 -22.45
N ALA A 9 9.76 8.82 -21.95
CA ALA A 9 11.14 8.36 -22.12
C ALA A 9 11.44 8.01 -23.58
N LEU A 10 10.55 7.34 -24.28
CA LEU A 10 10.67 7.03 -25.69
C LEU A 10 10.64 8.30 -26.57
N HIS A 11 9.77 9.26 -26.28
CA HIS A 11 9.70 10.53 -27.00
C HIS A 11 10.88 11.46 -26.73
N ALA A 12 11.37 11.53 -25.50
CA ALA A 12 12.53 12.37 -25.15
C ALA A 12 13.84 11.85 -25.75
N SER A 13 13.96 10.55 -25.97
CA SER A 13 15.12 9.97 -26.71
C SER A 13 15.16 10.39 -28.18
N ILE A 14 14.08 10.96 -28.69
CA ILE A 14 13.93 11.44 -30.08
C ILE A 14 14.22 12.95 -30.22
N GLY A 15 14.30 13.74 -29.13
CA GLY A 15 14.00 15.20 -29.15
C GLY A 15 15.15 16.21 -29.06
N GLU A 16 16.36 15.96 -28.56
CA GLU A 16 17.28 17.07 -28.27
C GLU A 16 18.72 16.99 -28.80
N SER A 17 19.16 15.89 -29.37
CA SER A 17 20.52 15.82 -29.98
C SER A 17 20.64 14.77 -31.06
N GLY A 18 19.90 14.88 -32.17
CA GLY A 18 20.15 14.08 -33.38
C GLY A 18 20.00 12.58 -33.19
N THR A 19 18.77 12.09 -33.41
CA THR A 19 18.41 10.72 -33.88
C THR A 19 19.24 9.55 -33.36
N ARG A 20 19.25 9.30 -32.07
CA ARG A 20 19.62 7.98 -31.59
C ARG A 20 18.35 7.11 -31.57
N ALA A 21 18.30 6.11 -32.44
CA ALA A 21 17.17 5.18 -32.48
C ALA A 21 17.08 4.41 -31.15
N VAL A 22 15.90 4.40 -30.52
CA VAL A 22 15.65 3.56 -29.35
C VAL A 22 15.91 2.09 -29.72
N PRO A 23 16.70 1.33 -28.95
CA PRO A 23 16.96 -0.07 -29.22
C PRO A 23 15.67 -0.88 -29.27
N GLN A 24 15.61 -1.92 -30.14
CA GLN A 24 14.41 -2.75 -30.27
C GLN A 24 14.05 -3.42 -28.94
N GLY A 25 15.05 -3.96 -28.22
CA GLY A 25 14.84 -4.56 -26.90
C GLY A 25 14.17 -3.63 -25.89
N ALA A 26 14.54 -2.34 -25.88
CA ALA A 26 13.89 -1.35 -25.00
C ALA A 26 12.42 -1.10 -25.40
N ARG A 27 12.12 -1.08 -26.72
CA ARG A 27 10.73 -0.96 -27.20
C ARG A 27 9.87 -2.15 -26.80
N ASP A 28 10.41 -3.35 -26.96
CA ASP A 28 9.71 -4.59 -26.63
C ASP A 28 9.51 -4.73 -25.12
N TYR A 29 10.52 -4.35 -24.34
CA TYR A 29 10.44 -4.28 -22.88
C TYR A 29 9.34 -3.30 -22.44
N ALA A 30 9.33 -2.10 -23.01
CA ALA A 30 8.29 -1.11 -22.76
C ALA A 30 6.89 -1.60 -23.14
N GLN A 31 6.78 -2.30 -24.27
CA GLN A 31 5.50 -2.83 -24.75
C GLN A 31 4.94 -3.90 -23.78
N ALA A 32 5.78 -4.79 -23.27
CA ALA A 32 5.36 -5.81 -22.30
C ALA A 32 4.72 -5.19 -21.05
N TYR A 33 5.27 -4.07 -20.54
CA TYR A 33 4.70 -3.39 -19.37
C TYR A 33 3.45 -2.57 -19.69
N ARG A 34 3.29 -2.07 -20.92
CA ARG A 34 2.00 -1.48 -21.35
C ARG A 34 0.90 -2.55 -21.38
N GLU A 35 1.21 -3.75 -21.83
CA GLU A 35 0.26 -4.87 -21.84
C GLU A 35 -0.12 -5.28 -20.42
N ILE A 36 0.86 -5.45 -19.50
CA ILE A 36 0.58 -5.71 -18.08
C ILE A 36 -0.34 -4.66 -17.48
N ARG A 37 -0.11 -3.38 -17.76
CA ARG A 37 -0.94 -2.29 -17.26
C ARG A 37 -2.35 -2.29 -17.89
N ALA A 38 -2.46 -2.56 -19.18
CA ALA A 38 -3.75 -2.67 -19.86
C ALA A 38 -4.58 -3.82 -19.30
N ASP A 39 -3.97 -5.00 -19.14
CA ASP A 39 -4.64 -6.17 -18.55
C ASP A 39 -5.09 -5.91 -17.10
N PHE A 40 -4.27 -5.19 -16.32
CA PHE A 40 -4.64 -4.79 -14.97
C PHE A 40 -5.87 -3.85 -14.98
N LEU A 41 -5.91 -2.85 -15.86
CA LEU A 41 -7.04 -1.91 -15.98
C LEU A 41 -8.29 -2.63 -16.48
N GLU A 42 -8.17 -3.56 -17.42
CA GLU A 42 -9.27 -4.41 -17.84
C GLU A 42 -9.82 -5.24 -16.68
N ALA A 43 -8.94 -5.88 -15.92
CA ALA A 43 -9.33 -6.69 -14.76
C ALA A 43 -10.07 -5.86 -13.70
N VAL A 44 -9.62 -4.64 -13.40
CA VAL A 44 -10.32 -3.78 -12.43
C VAL A 44 -11.66 -3.25 -12.96
N GLY A 45 -11.80 -3.06 -14.28
CA GLY A 45 -13.06 -2.65 -14.92
C GLY A 45 -14.18 -3.69 -14.77
N GLN A 46 -13.85 -4.96 -14.59
CA GLN A 46 -14.83 -6.05 -14.43
C GLN A 46 -15.68 -5.94 -13.16
N PHE A 47 -15.27 -5.13 -12.18
CA PHE A 47 -16.05 -4.92 -10.95
C PHE A 47 -17.23 -3.95 -11.11
N GLY A 48 -17.48 -3.43 -12.33
CA GLY A 48 -18.68 -2.67 -12.68
C GLY A 48 -18.66 -1.22 -12.21
N LEU A 49 -17.50 -0.67 -11.92
CA LEU A 49 -17.29 0.76 -11.71
C LEU A 49 -16.27 1.27 -12.73
N ASP A 50 -16.60 2.37 -13.41
CA ASP A 50 -15.76 2.94 -14.45
C ASP A 50 -14.42 3.43 -13.90
N VAL A 51 -13.36 3.29 -14.70
CA VAL A 51 -12.06 3.89 -14.45
C VAL A 51 -12.07 5.32 -14.99
N ALA A 52 -11.50 6.26 -14.27
CA ALA A 52 -11.35 7.63 -14.71
C ALA A 52 -10.49 7.71 -15.98
N PRO A 53 -10.75 8.67 -16.89
CA PRO A 53 -9.90 8.86 -18.04
C PRO A 53 -8.50 9.29 -17.61
N GLU A 54 -7.51 9.02 -18.45
CA GLU A 54 -6.15 9.49 -18.25
C GLU A 54 -6.14 11.03 -18.20
N GLU A 55 -5.65 11.59 -17.10
CA GLU A 55 -5.41 13.03 -17.02
C GLU A 55 -4.19 13.37 -17.90
N GLN A 56 -4.28 14.46 -18.66
CA GLN A 56 -3.13 14.93 -19.46
C GLN A 56 -1.94 15.13 -18.55
N ALA A 57 -0.83 14.47 -18.89
CA ALA A 57 0.40 14.45 -18.13
C ALA A 57 0.91 15.86 -17.84
N GLY A 58 0.61 16.36 -16.65
CA GLY A 58 1.21 17.51 -16.03
C GLY A 58 1.79 17.09 -14.68
N LEU A 59 2.79 17.78 -14.18
CA LEU A 59 3.21 17.62 -12.78
C LEU A 59 1.95 17.73 -11.94
N SER A 60 1.62 16.67 -11.20
CA SER A 60 0.46 16.70 -10.30
C SER A 60 0.51 18.01 -9.52
N PRO A 61 -0.53 18.86 -9.57
CA PRO A 61 -0.57 20.15 -8.86
C PRO A 61 -0.27 19.97 -7.36
N PHE A 62 -0.45 18.75 -6.84
CA PHE A 62 -0.14 18.36 -5.47
C PHE A 62 1.35 18.28 -5.14
N SER A 63 2.24 18.10 -6.11
CA SER A 63 3.68 18.06 -5.83
C SER A 63 4.18 19.37 -5.25
N ALA A 64 3.76 20.50 -5.83
CA ALA A 64 4.10 21.82 -5.31
C ALA A 64 3.42 22.09 -3.96
N GLU A 65 2.16 21.69 -3.82
CA GLU A 65 1.38 21.86 -2.60
C GLU A 65 1.96 21.05 -1.44
N VAL A 66 2.28 19.78 -1.64
CA VAL A 66 2.92 18.94 -0.61
C VAL A 66 4.28 19.50 -0.21
N ASN A 67 5.09 19.99 -1.16
CA ASN A 67 6.38 20.62 -0.85
C ASN A 67 6.21 21.89 -0.02
N ARG A 68 5.19 22.71 -0.32
CA ARG A 68 4.85 23.91 0.47
C ARG A 68 4.45 23.52 1.90
N MET A 69 3.59 22.50 2.05
CA MET A 69 3.16 22.02 3.35
C MET A 69 4.31 21.40 4.16
N ALA A 70 5.26 20.71 3.50
CA ALA A 70 6.44 20.16 4.16
C ALA A 70 7.30 21.27 4.80
N GLN A 71 7.44 22.42 4.13
CA GLN A 71 8.10 23.61 4.70
C GLN A 71 7.33 24.20 5.90
N ALA A 72 6.03 23.92 5.99
CA ALA A 72 5.17 24.32 7.11
C ALA A 72 5.03 23.25 8.21
N GLY A 73 5.85 22.19 8.19
CA GLY A 73 5.91 21.16 9.22
C GLY A 73 5.13 19.86 8.91
N LEU A 74 4.62 19.68 7.70
CA LEU A 74 4.04 18.42 7.28
C LEU A 74 5.15 17.36 7.12
N HIS A 75 4.97 16.20 7.74
CA HIS A 75 5.81 15.04 7.53
C HIS A 75 5.36 14.29 6.27
N VAL A 76 6.32 14.00 5.40
CA VAL A 76 6.10 13.32 4.11
C VAL A 76 6.83 12.00 4.12
N GLU A 77 6.09 10.91 4.07
CA GLU A 77 6.63 9.56 4.20
C GLU A 77 6.12 8.63 3.10
N ASN A 78 6.82 7.50 2.94
CA ASN A 78 6.47 6.44 2.00
C ASN A 78 6.15 6.97 0.59
N ALA A 79 7.07 7.77 0.03
CA ALA A 79 6.91 8.39 -1.28
C ALA A 79 5.59 9.17 -1.43
N ARG A 80 5.20 9.92 -0.40
CA ARG A 80 3.95 10.71 -0.30
C ARG A 80 2.67 9.88 -0.14
N SER A 81 2.77 8.58 0.08
CA SER A 81 1.61 7.74 0.36
C SER A 81 1.10 7.88 1.80
N SER A 82 1.91 8.49 2.68
CA SER A 82 1.56 8.81 4.06
C SER A 82 2.03 10.24 4.36
N LEU A 83 1.09 11.11 4.74
CA LEU A 83 1.35 12.52 5.06
C LEU A 83 0.73 12.83 6.43
N TRP A 84 1.47 13.44 7.36
CA TRP A 84 0.90 13.76 8.65
C TRP A 84 1.40 15.07 9.24
N LEU A 85 0.56 15.68 10.08
CA LEU A 85 0.77 16.93 10.76
C LEU A 85 0.57 16.74 12.26
N ASN A 86 1.37 17.41 13.09
CA ASN A 86 1.34 17.46 14.55
C ASN A 86 1.57 16.09 15.22
N TRP A 87 0.70 15.12 15.03
CA TRP A 87 0.77 13.81 15.67
C TRP A 87 0.27 12.70 14.75
N ILE A 88 0.83 11.51 14.90
CA ILE A 88 0.42 10.28 14.23
C ILE A 88 0.40 9.12 15.24
N SER A 89 -0.59 8.24 15.14
CA SER A 89 -0.68 7.05 15.99
C SER A 89 0.56 6.15 15.84
N PRO A 90 1.12 5.62 16.94
CA PRO A 90 2.19 4.62 16.89
C PRO A 90 1.84 3.42 16.02
N ALA A 91 0.55 3.02 16.03
CA ALA A 91 0.07 1.94 15.20
C ALA A 91 0.11 2.27 13.69
N CYS A 92 -0.09 3.54 13.30
CA CYS A 92 0.03 3.97 11.90
C CYS A 92 1.50 3.97 11.43
N LEU A 93 2.44 4.33 12.29
CA LEU A 93 3.87 4.21 12.02
C LEU A 93 4.28 2.75 11.79
N ALA A 94 3.81 1.82 12.63
CA ALA A 94 4.09 0.39 12.49
C ALA A 94 3.41 -0.22 11.25
N CYS A 95 2.23 0.24 10.88
CA CYS A 95 1.42 -0.28 9.78
C CYS A 95 2.14 -0.22 8.42
N ARG A 96 3.03 0.74 8.21
CA ARG A 96 3.79 0.92 6.95
C ARG A 96 4.62 -0.31 6.54
N LYS A 97 5.08 -1.09 7.52
CA LYS A 97 5.81 -2.34 7.31
C LYS A 97 5.00 -3.55 7.76
N ALA A 98 3.84 -3.31 8.36
CA ALA A 98 2.93 -4.31 8.93
C ALA A 98 3.62 -5.36 9.85
N VAL A 99 4.82 -5.06 10.36
CA VAL A 99 5.59 -5.96 11.24
C VAL A 99 5.06 -5.88 12.65
N GLY A 100 4.72 -7.05 13.21
CA GLY A 100 4.19 -7.14 14.57
C GLY A 100 2.82 -6.47 14.74
N THR A 101 2.06 -6.27 13.66
CA THR A 101 0.71 -5.71 13.69
C THR A 101 -0.31 -6.74 13.26
N GLN A 102 -1.41 -6.87 14.03
CA GLN A 102 -2.52 -7.76 13.65
C GLN A 102 -3.86 -7.16 14.05
N THR A 103 -4.87 -7.45 13.20
CA THR A 103 -6.25 -6.99 13.42
C THR A 103 -7.17 -8.19 13.53
N PHE A 104 -7.98 -8.24 14.59
CA PHE A 104 -8.91 -9.31 14.91
C PHE A 104 -10.33 -8.84 14.63
N LEU A 105 -11.08 -9.64 13.88
CA LEU A 105 -12.46 -9.34 13.51
C LEU A 105 -13.40 -10.12 14.44
N THR A 106 -14.23 -9.40 15.23
CA THR A 106 -15.18 -10.02 16.18
C THR A 106 -16.38 -10.65 15.49
N SER A 107 -17.00 -9.93 14.60
CA SER A 107 -18.15 -10.34 13.79
C SER A 107 -18.30 -9.37 12.61
N THR A 108 -19.25 -9.65 11.73
CA THR A 108 -19.61 -8.69 10.66
C THR A 108 -20.94 -7.97 10.96
N GLN A 109 -21.50 -8.16 12.17
CA GLN A 109 -22.69 -7.47 12.63
C GLN A 109 -22.42 -5.99 12.87
N CYS A 110 -23.24 -5.10 12.30
CA CYS A 110 -23.08 -3.66 12.43
C CYS A 110 -24.43 -2.95 12.29
N PRO A 111 -24.75 -1.94 13.13
CA PRO A 111 -25.95 -1.15 12.98
C PRO A 111 -25.88 -0.18 11.80
N LYS A 112 -24.70 0.03 11.20
CA LYS A 112 -24.47 0.93 10.08
C LYS A 112 -24.57 0.22 8.74
N LYS A 113 -24.93 0.96 7.67
CA LYS A 113 -25.04 0.47 6.28
C LYS A 113 -24.20 1.34 5.35
N CYS A 114 -22.88 1.34 5.55
CA CYS A 114 -21.97 2.15 4.74
C CYS A 114 -21.88 1.56 3.34
N PHE A 115 -22.06 2.39 2.29
CA PHE A 115 -21.98 1.92 0.90
C PHE A 115 -20.55 1.50 0.51
N PHE A 116 -19.55 2.01 1.22
CA PHE A 116 -18.11 1.74 1.02
C PHE A 116 -17.57 0.64 1.96
N CYS A 117 -18.44 -0.10 2.65
CA CYS A 117 -18.00 -1.11 3.61
C CYS A 117 -17.30 -2.27 2.87
N PHE A 118 -16.10 -2.62 3.31
CA PHE A 118 -15.33 -3.75 2.77
C PHE A 118 -15.61 -5.08 3.50
N ASN A 119 -16.37 -5.07 4.60
CA ASN A 119 -16.70 -6.28 5.35
C ASN A 119 -17.36 -7.38 4.51
N PRO A 120 -18.20 -7.08 3.49
CA PRO A 120 -18.73 -8.12 2.59
C PRO A 120 -17.68 -8.97 1.89
N ASN A 121 -16.43 -8.48 1.80
CA ASN A 121 -15.30 -9.21 1.20
C ASN A 121 -14.59 -10.12 2.21
N GLN A 122 -14.96 -10.07 3.49
CA GLN A 122 -14.36 -10.94 4.51
C GLN A 122 -14.75 -12.39 4.28
N GLU A 123 -13.82 -13.29 4.52
CA GLU A 123 -14.10 -14.73 4.52
C GLU A 123 -15.20 -15.06 5.52
N ASN A 124 -16.14 -15.90 5.09
CA ASN A 124 -17.29 -16.29 5.92
C ASN A 124 -18.18 -15.11 6.39
N TYR A 125 -18.25 -14.02 5.61
CA TYR A 125 -19.04 -12.84 5.94
C TYR A 125 -20.46 -13.18 6.40
N ALA A 126 -21.19 -13.99 5.62
CA ALA A 126 -22.58 -14.37 5.93
C ALA A 126 -22.69 -15.17 7.25
N TYR A 127 -21.72 -16.01 7.56
CA TYR A 127 -21.68 -16.74 8.82
C TYR A 127 -21.51 -15.78 9.99
N TYR A 128 -20.58 -14.84 9.92
CA TYR A 128 -20.31 -13.87 10.99
C TYR A 128 -21.35 -12.74 11.08
N GLN A 129 -22.34 -12.71 10.20
CA GLN A 129 -23.56 -11.88 10.40
C GLN A 129 -24.43 -12.39 11.55
N THR A 130 -24.29 -13.66 11.94
CA THR A 130 -25.09 -14.30 13.01
C THR A 130 -24.24 -14.97 14.08
N HIS A 131 -22.94 -15.07 13.87
CA HIS A 131 -22.00 -15.71 14.81
C HIS A 131 -20.90 -14.74 15.21
N VAL A 132 -20.36 -14.95 16.39
CA VAL A 132 -19.25 -14.16 16.95
C VAL A 132 -18.01 -15.02 16.96
N ARG A 133 -16.90 -14.44 16.59
CA ARG A 133 -15.59 -15.11 16.57
C ARG A 133 -14.96 -15.06 17.96
N ASN A 134 -14.36 -16.16 18.38
CA ASN A 134 -13.58 -16.18 19.61
C ASN A 134 -12.16 -15.64 19.33
N ILE A 135 -12.05 -14.32 19.28
CA ILE A 135 -10.77 -13.64 18.96
C ILE A 135 -9.72 -13.81 20.05
N ALA A 136 -10.10 -14.13 21.28
CA ALA A 136 -9.14 -14.47 22.33
C ALA A 136 -8.45 -15.82 22.05
N ALA A 137 -9.19 -16.83 21.59
CA ALA A 137 -8.62 -18.09 21.16
C ALA A 137 -7.74 -17.95 19.91
N ASP A 138 -8.10 -17.08 18.96
CA ASP A 138 -7.25 -16.76 17.80
C ASP A 138 -5.92 -16.15 18.25
N LEU A 139 -5.94 -15.23 19.21
CA LEU A 139 -4.74 -14.62 19.77
C LEU A 139 -3.83 -15.64 20.49
N GLU A 140 -4.45 -16.59 21.24
CA GLU A 140 -3.74 -17.71 21.87
C GLU A 140 -3.05 -18.61 20.84
N ALA A 141 -3.72 -18.90 19.74
CA ALA A 141 -3.15 -19.69 18.65
C ALA A 141 -1.94 -18.98 18.02
N GLU A 142 -2.02 -17.68 17.75
CA GLU A 142 -0.89 -16.89 17.26
C GLU A 142 0.30 -16.92 18.23
N HIS A 143 0.03 -16.75 19.53
CA HIS A 143 1.06 -16.80 20.56
C HIS A 143 1.71 -18.19 20.64
N ALA A 144 0.92 -19.25 20.58
CA ALA A 144 1.41 -20.64 20.59
C ALA A 144 2.29 -20.95 19.35
N HIS A 145 2.03 -20.30 18.21
CA HIS A 145 2.89 -20.38 17.03
C HIS A 145 4.14 -19.49 17.10
N GLY A 146 4.35 -18.78 18.21
CA GLY A 146 5.53 -17.91 18.41
C GLY A 146 5.46 -16.57 17.67
N VAL A 147 4.28 -16.16 17.23
CA VAL A 147 4.10 -14.87 16.58
C VAL A 147 4.33 -13.73 17.59
N ARG A 148 5.16 -12.75 17.21
CA ARG A 148 5.47 -11.60 18.07
C ARG A 148 4.66 -10.40 17.63
N LEU A 149 3.67 -10.02 18.46
CA LEU A 149 2.79 -8.89 18.18
C LEU A 149 3.12 -7.71 19.09
N GLN A 150 3.19 -6.53 18.49
CA GLN A 150 3.44 -5.24 19.15
C GLN A 150 2.24 -4.30 19.04
N HIS A 151 1.39 -4.51 18.05
CA HIS A 151 0.19 -3.71 17.80
C HIS A 151 -0.99 -4.63 17.50
N LEU A 152 -1.99 -4.57 18.36
CA LEU A 152 -3.20 -5.38 18.27
C LEU A 152 -4.40 -4.47 17.99
N ALA A 153 -5.24 -4.87 17.06
CA ALA A 153 -6.46 -4.14 16.76
C ALA A 153 -7.69 -5.05 16.86
N VAL A 154 -8.78 -4.52 17.37
CA VAL A 154 -10.09 -5.16 17.29
C VAL A 154 -10.99 -4.37 16.36
N THR A 155 -11.57 -5.06 15.39
CA THR A 155 -12.45 -4.53 14.37
C THR A 155 -13.61 -5.49 14.08
N GLY A 156 -14.34 -5.23 13.02
CA GLY A 156 -15.42 -6.07 12.55
C GLY A 156 -16.55 -5.25 11.95
N GLY A 157 -17.79 -5.62 12.23
CA GLY A 157 -18.94 -4.75 12.07
C GLY A 157 -18.91 -3.63 13.11
N GLU A 158 -19.43 -3.94 14.30
CA GLU A 158 -19.29 -3.09 15.50
C GLU A 158 -18.89 -3.97 16.70
N PRO A 159 -17.63 -3.91 17.13
CA PRO A 159 -17.16 -4.76 18.23
C PRO A 159 -17.88 -4.54 19.56
N LEU A 160 -18.41 -3.33 19.83
CA LEU A 160 -19.13 -3.04 21.06
C LEU A 160 -20.50 -3.74 21.18
N LEU A 161 -21.02 -4.33 20.11
CA LEU A 161 -22.14 -5.27 20.18
C LEU A 161 -21.77 -6.57 20.90
N HIS A 162 -20.47 -6.86 21.02
CA HIS A 162 -19.91 -8.10 21.56
C HIS A 162 -18.88 -7.79 22.66
N LYS A 163 -19.29 -6.98 23.66
CA LYS A 163 -18.41 -6.51 24.74
C LYS A 163 -17.71 -7.66 25.47
N ARG A 164 -18.40 -8.77 25.72
CA ARG A 164 -17.82 -9.93 26.41
C ARG A 164 -16.58 -10.48 25.68
N GLU A 165 -16.69 -10.66 24.38
CA GLU A 165 -15.58 -11.17 23.53
C GLU A 165 -14.47 -10.15 23.42
N LEU A 166 -14.81 -8.86 23.33
CA LEU A 166 -13.86 -7.76 23.31
C LEU A 166 -13.04 -7.69 24.61
N PHE A 167 -13.70 -7.73 25.78
CA PHE A 167 -13.02 -7.70 27.07
C PHE A 167 -12.14 -8.95 27.26
N ALA A 168 -12.65 -10.16 26.96
CA ALA A 168 -11.87 -11.37 27.04
C ALA A 168 -10.61 -11.32 26.16
N PHE A 169 -10.72 -10.73 24.96
CA PHE A 169 -9.55 -10.50 24.09
C PHE A 169 -8.54 -9.55 24.72
N LEU A 170 -8.96 -8.40 25.26
CA LEU A 170 -8.06 -7.40 25.85
C LEU A 170 -7.35 -7.95 27.11
N GLU A 171 -8.07 -8.68 27.96
CA GLU A 171 -7.48 -9.37 29.11
C GLU A 171 -6.41 -10.36 28.66
N ARG A 172 -6.71 -11.17 27.66
CA ARG A 172 -5.77 -12.14 27.13
C ARG A 172 -4.60 -11.50 26.41
N ALA A 173 -4.81 -10.38 25.71
CA ALA A 173 -3.76 -9.60 25.07
C ALA A 173 -2.76 -9.07 26.10
N ARG A 174 -3.25 -8.56 27.23
CA ARG A 174 -2.40 -8.07 28.32
C ARG A 174 -1.56 -9.18 28.97
N GLU A 175 -2.09 -10.40 29.05
CA GLU A 175 -1.36 -11.55 29.58
C GLU A 175 -0.28 -12.05 28.61
N LEU A 176 -0.61 -12.20 27.33
CA LEU A 176 0.26 -12.80 26.32
C LEU A 176 1.26 -11.80 25.72
N TYR A 177 0.85 -10.54 25.57
CA TYR A 177 1.59 -9.47 24.93
C TYR A 177 1.54 -8.18 25.78
N PRO A 178 2.12 -8.16 26.98
CA PRO A 178 1.94 -7.07 27.97
C PRO A 178 2.40 -5.69 27.49
N ASN A 179 3.27 -5.65 26.49
CA ASN A 179 3.78 -4.39 25.90
C ASN A 179 3.14 -4.04 24.57
N ALA A 180 2.12 -4.80 24.11
CA ALA A 180 1.48 -4.51 22.86
C ALA A 180 0.54 -3.29 22.97
N TYR A 181 0.60 -2.43 21.97
CA TYR A 181 -0.31 -1.30 21.83
C TYR A 181 -1.64 -1.77 21.23
N THR A 182 -2.72 -1.61 21.99
CA THR A 182 -4.05 -2.12 21.63
C THR A 182 -4.95 -1.01 21.12
N ARG A 183 -5.73 -1.29 20.11
CA ARG A 183 -6.69 -0.33 19.53
C ARG A 183 -8.03 -0.96 19.19
N LEU A 184 -9.09 -0.16 19.31
CA LEU A 184 -10.46 -0.53 18.97
C LEU A 184 -11.00 0.37 17.87
N TYR A 185 -11.63 -0.22 16.86
CA TYR A 185 -12.42 0.49 15.86
C TYR A 185 -13.90 0.38 16.19
N THR A 186 -14.61 1.53 16.23
CA THR A 186 -16.04 1.57 16.57
C THR A 186 -16.76 2.67 15.80
N CYS A 187 -18.05 2.50 15.60
CA CYS A 187 -18.95 3.58 15.15
C CYS A 187 -19.55 4.38 16.33
N GLY A 188 -19.14 4.08 17.55
CA GLY A 188 -19.60 4.75 18.78
C GLY A 188 -20.89 4.18 19.37
N GLU A 189 -21.54 3.22 18.72
CA GLU A 189 -22.76 2.60 19.26
C GLU A 189 -22.42 1.75 20.48
N GLY A 190 -23.02 2.07 21.62
CA GLY A 190 -22.75 1.38 22.89
C GLY A 190 -21.50 1.86 23.63
N MET A 191 -20.84 2.95 23.16
CA MET A 191 -19.77 3.63 23.87
C MET A 191 -20.36 4.70 24.79
N ASP A 192 -20.11 4.56 26.08
CA ASP A 192 -20.42 5.54 27.12
C ASP A 192 -19.22 5.65 28.08
N ALA A 193 -19.29 6.56 29.03
CA ALA A 193 -18.19 6.81 29.96
C ALA A 193 -17.86 5.57 30.81
N GLN A 194 -18.84 4.75 31.18
CA GLN A 194 -18.61 3.51 31.91
C GLN A 194 -17.86 2.48 31.05
N THR A 195 -18.32 2.29 29.81
CA THR A 195 -17.66 1.40 28.85
C THR A 195 -16.22 1.87 28.54
N ALA A 196 -16.01 3.18 28.39
CA ALA A 196 -14.67 3.72 28.16
C ALA A 196 -13.74 3.46 29.36
N HIS A 197 -14.23 3.62 30.58
CA HIS A 197 -13.49 3.31 31.80
C HIS A 197 -13.12 1.82 31.86
N GLU A 198 -14.08 0.92 31.66
CA GLU A 198 -13.87 -0.52 31.67
C GLU A 198 -12.85 -0.96 30.60
N LEU A 199 -12.93 -0.42 29.39
CA LEU A 199 -11.97 -0.69 28.31
C LEU A 199 -10.55 -0.25 28.68
N ARG A 200 -10.41 0.93 29.32
CA ARG A 200 -9.10 1.41 29.81
C ARG A 200 -8.51 0.48 30.87
N GLU A 201 -9.30 0.10 31.86
CA GLU A 201 -8.87 -0.79 32.94
C GLU A 201 -8.47 -2.19 32.39
N THR A 202 -9.09 -2.61 31.30
CA THR A 202 -8.77 -3.87 30.62
C THR A 202 -7.50 -3.76 29.75
N GLY A 203 -7.03 -2.53 29.49
CA GLY A 203 -5.73 -2.30 28.80
C GLY A 203 -5.86 -1.78 27.38
N LEU A 204 -6.99 -1.17 26.99
CA LEU A 204 -7.10 -0.50 25.69
C LEU A 204 -6.31 0.81 25.69
N ASN A 205 -5.43 1.00 24.70
CA ASN A 205 -4.63 2.22 24.54
C ASN A 205 -5.32 3.25 23.63
N GLU A 206 -5.94 2.81 22.54
CA GLU A 206 -6.44 3.71 21.51
C GLU A 206 -7.85 3.34 21.06
N VAL A 207 -8.71 4.32 20.92
CA VAL A 207 -10.04 4.16 20.31
C VAL A 207 -10.15 5.00 19.04
N ARG A 208 -10.64 4.39 17.96
CA ARG A 208 -10.87 5.01 16.65
C ARG A 208 -12.35 5.03 16.32
N PHE A 209 -12.91 6.22 16.32
CA PHE A 209 -14.31 6.43 15.94
C PHE A 209 -14.43 6.57 14.43
N SER A 210 -15.41 5.91 13.84
CA SER A 210 -15.75 6.06 12.44
C SER A 210 -17.00 6.93 12.29
N ILE A 211 -16.79 8.19 11.93
CA ILE A 211 -17.89 9.14 11.68
C ILE A 211 -18.37 8.97 10.23
N LYS A 212 -19.68 8.91 10.04
CA LYS A 212 -20.28 8.70 8.71
C LYS A 212 -20.88 10.01 8.21
N THR A 213 -20.22 10.64 7.25
CA THR A 213 -20.67 11.91 6.66
C THR A 213 -22.03 11.80 5.97
N GLN A 214 -22.38 10.60 5.48
CA GLN A 214 -23.66 10.30 4.83
C GLN A 214 -24.86 10.19 5.81
N GLU A 215 -24.59 10.14 7.12
CA GLU A 215 -25.62 10.08 8.12
C GLU A 215 -26.22 11.47 8.40
N SER A 216 -27.41 11.48 9.03
CA SER A 216 -28.01 12.73 9.49
C SER A 216 -27.11 13.45 10.51
N ALA A 217 -27.24 14.76 10.61
CA ALA A 217 -26.50 15.55 11.59
C ALA A 217 -26.70 15.03 13.03
N ALA A 218 -27.91 14.56 13.37
CA ALA A 218 -28.19 14.01 14.68
C ALA A 218 -27.44 12.70 14.97
N LEU A 219 -27.27 11.83 13.98
CA LEU A 219 -26.49 10.59 14.14
C LEU A 219 -25.00 10.89 14.25
N ARG A 220 -24.48 11.83 13.44
CA ARG A 220 -23.09 12.28 13.56
C ARG A 220 -22.82 12.91 14.94
N GLN A 221 -23.77 13.72 15.43
CA GLN A 221 -23.65 14.33 16.75
C GLN A 221 -23.54 13.28 17.86
N ARG A 222 -24.32 12.20 17.82
CA ARG A 222 -24.21 11.10 18.79
C ARG A 222 -22.83 10.46 18.79
N THR A 223 -22.24 10.26 17.62
CA THR A 223 -20.86 9.72 17.53
C THR A 223 -19.84 10.70 18.09
N LEU A 224 -20.00 12.00 17.83
CA LEU A 224 -19.15 13.05 18.42
C LEU A 224 -19.29 13.13 19.94
N ASP A 225 -20.51 12.99 20.47
CA ASP A 225 -20.76 13.00 21.93
C ASP A 225 -20.13 11.77 22.60
N ALA A 226 -20.22 10.59 21.96
CA ALA A 226 -19.55 9.37 22.43
C ALA A 226 -18.02 9.52 22.42
N LEU A 227 -17.46 10.13 21.36
CA LEU A 227 -16.03 10.44 21.27
C LEU A 227 -15.61 11.41 22.38
N GLU A 228 -16.35 12.49 22.61
CA GLU A 228 -16.07 13.46 23.66
C GLU A 228 -16.12 12.83 25.05
N GLY A 229 -17.07 11.91 25.30
CA GLY A 229 -17.15 11.13 26.53
C GLY A 229 -15.96 10.21 26.80
N CYS A 230 -15.11 9.97 25.81
CA CYS A 230 -13.88 9.18 25.92
C CYS A 230 -12.61 10.02 26.11
N MET A 231 -12.69 11.35 26.06
CA MET A 231 -11.52 12.21 26.16
C MET A 231 -10.79 12.01 27.48
N GLY A 232 -9.47 11.78 27.40
CA GLY A 232 -8.63 11.51 28.55
C GLY A 232 -8.74 10.10 29.14
N ALA A 233 -9.66 9.26 28.64
CA ALA A 233 -9.74 7.87 29.07
C ALA A 233 -8.64 6.98 28.48
N PHE A 234 -8.20 7.26 27.27
CA PHE A 234 -7.22 6.47 26.53
C PHE A 234 -5.96 7.29 26.22
N ASP A 235 -4.87 6.61 25.82
CA ASP A 235 -3.66 7.27 25.36
C ASP A 235 -3.94 8.07 24.06
N ALA A 236 -4.90 7.58 23.24
CA ALA A 236 -5.41 8.30 22.08
C ALA A 236 -6.91 8.03 21.86
N THR A 237 -7.66 9.12 21.66
CA THR A 237 -9.06 9.10 21.19
C THR A 237 -9.10 9.84 19.85
N MET A 238 -9.38 9.11 18.77
CA MET A 238 -9.24 9.66 17.42
C MET A 238 -10.34 9.20 16.48
N VAL A 239 -10.38 9.81 15.30
CA VAL A 239 -11.27 9.45 14.21
C VAL A 239 -10.50 8.72 13.11
N GLU A 240 -11.11 7.72 12.50
CA GLU A 240 -10.63 7.11 11.27
C GLU A 240 -11.78 6.91 10.30
N MET A 241 -11.70 7.52 9.14
CA MET A 241 -12.78 7.49 8.15
C MET A 241 -12.28 7.76 6.73
N PRO A 242 -12.96 7.22 5.69
CA PRO A 242 -12.68 7.58 4.32
C PRO A 242 -13.15 9.01 4.01
N VAL A 243 -12.41 9.68 3.13
CA VAL A 243 -12.73 11.04 2.66
C VAL A 243 -13.44 10.97 1.33
N MET A 244 -14.68 11.45 1.29
CA MET A 244 -15.48 11.54 0.05
C MET A 244 -15.02 12.75 -0.76
N PRO A 245 -14.80 12.60 -2.08
CA PRO A 245 -14.30 13.69 -2.93
C PRO A 245 -15.20 14.93 -2.94
N ASP A 246 -16.50 14.74 -2.80
CA ASP A 246 -17.56 15.76 -2.89
C ASP A 246 -17.99 16.36 -1.56
N GLU A 247 -17.38 15.94 -0.43
CA GLU A 247 -17.79 16.36 0.92
C GLU A 247 -16.73 17.24 1.62
N LEU A 248 -15.86 17.90 0.86
CA LEU A 248 -14.75 18.70 1.41
C LEU A 248 -15.21 19.76 2.45
N PRO A 249 -16.26 20.58 2.22
CA PRO A 249 -16.71 21.56 3.23
C PRO A 249 -17.14 20.92 4.55
N LEU A 250 -17.89 19.80 4.48
CA LEU A 250 -18.34 19.07 5.65
C LEU A 250 -17.16 18.50 6.45
N MET A 251 -16.13 18.01 5.74
CA MET A 251 -14.91 17.51 6.37
C MET A 251 -14.08 18.62 7.02
N GLN A 252 -14.03 19.82 6.42
CA GLN A 252 -13.38 20.99 7.02
C GLN A 252 -14.07 21.41 8.34
N ASP A 253 -15.40 21.45 8.35
CA ASP A 253 -16.17 21.73 9.57
C ASP A 253 -15.92 20.65 10.63
N LEU A 254 -15.87 19.37 10.23
CA LEU A 254 -15.58 18.26 11.13
C LEU A 254 -14.17 18.34 11.74
N LEU A 255 -13.16 18.71 10.97
CA LEU A 255 -11.80 18.91 11.49
C LEU A 255 -11.76 19.97 12.59
N VAL A 256 -12.42 21.11 12.36
CA VAL A 256 -12.51 22.20 13.36
C VAL A 256 -13.26 21.73 14.61
N GLU A 257 -14.33 20.96 14.44
CA GLU A 257 -15.12 20.44 15.56
C GLU A 257 -14.33 19.42 16.40
N LEU A 258 -13.59 18.52 15.76
CA LEU A 258 -12.76 17.54 16.44
C LEU A 258 -11.61 18.20 17.22
N ASP A 259 -10.95 19.20 16.63
CA ASP A 259 -9.88 19.96 17.30
C ASP A 259 -10.41 20.68 18.54
N LYS A 260 -11.57 21.33 18.45
CA LYS A 260 -12.23 21.98 19.59
C LYS A 260 -12.61 21.01 20.71
N ARG A 261 -13.00 19.79 20.39
CA ARG A 261 -13.33 18.74 21.36
C ARG A 261 -12.10 18.07 21.96
N GLY A 262 -10.90 18.39 21.47
CA GLY A 262 -9.65 17.84 21.99
C GLY A 262 -9.33 16.43 21.47
N ALA A 263 -9.88 16.03 20.32
CA ALA A 263 -9.51 14.76 19.70
C ALA A 263 -7.99 14.67 19.50
N THR A 264 -7.39 13.51 19.80
CA THR A 264 -5.94 13.30 19.61
C THR A 264 -5.56 13.43 18.13
N GLY A 265 -6.43 12.95 17.23
CA GLY A 265 -6.18 13.08 15.80
C GLY A 265 -7.26 12.47 14.91
N ILE A 266 -7.02 12.55 13.62
CA ILE A 266 -7.83 11.91 12.60
C ILE A 266 -6.95 11.23 11.54
N ASN A 267 -7.33 10.01 11.14
CA ASN A 267 -6.84 9.38 9.92
C ASN A 267 -7.82 9.66 8.78
N LEU A 268 -7.37 10.45 7.83
CA LEU A 268 -8.02 10.69 6.55
C LEU A 268 -7.65 9.54 5.61
N LEU A 269 -8.55 8.58 5.44
CA LEU A 269 -8.32 7.45 4.55
C LEU A 269 -8.71 7.82 3.12
N GLU A 270 -7.89 7.46 2.17
CA GLU A 270 -8.30 7.47 0.76
C GLU A 270 -9.53 6.57 0.59
N LEU A 271 -10.61 7.09 -0.01
CA LEU A 271 -11.83 6.31 -0.24
C LEU A 271 -11.54 5.19 -1.22
N CYS A 272 -11.88 3.96 -0.84
CA CYS A 272 -11.72 2.81 -1.70
C CYS A 272 -13.07 2.27 -2.20
N PHE A 273 -13.07 1.77 -3.43
CA PHE A 273 -14.10 0.91 -3.98
C PHE A 273 -13.79 -0.54 -3.59
N PRO A 274 -14.60 -1.16 -2.73
CA PRO A 274 -14.28 -2.47 -2.15
C PRO A 274 -14.79 -3.65 -3.01
N PHE A 275 -14.84 -3.52 -4.33
CA PHE A 275 -15.30 -4.52 -5.30
C PHE A 275 -16.77 -4.95 -5.18
N ASN A 276 -17.52 -4.32 -4.32
CA ASN A 276 -18.96 -4.53 -4.17
C ASN A 276 -19.70 -3.20 -4.20
N ASN A 277 -21.02 -3.27 -4.42
CA ASN A 277 -21.89 -2.10 -4.38
C ASN A 277 -21.57 -1.00 -5.44
N ALA A 278 -21.02 -1.39 -6.60
CA ALA A 278 -20.61 -0.47 -7.67
C ALA A 278 -21.72 0.55 -8.05
N ALA A 279 -22.98 0.11 -8.08
CA ALA A 279 -24.11 1.00 -8.36
C ALA A 279 -24.25 2.17 -7.36
N ALA A 280 -23.82 2.01 -6.11
CA ALA A 280 -23.88 3.09 -5.13
C ALA A 280 -22.76 4.12 -5.33
N PHE A 281 -21.60 3.69 -5.82
CA PHE A 281 -20.50 4.57 -6.23
C PHE A 281 -20.86 5.30 -7.53
N ALA A 282 -21.33 4.59 -8.54
CA ALA A 282 -21.73 5.16 -9.84
C ALA A 282 -22.82 6.24 -9.68
N ARG A 283 -23.84 6.01 -8.82
CA ARG A 283 -24.87 7.02 -8.53
C ARG A 283 -24.34 8.32 -7.92
N ARG A 284 -23.14 8.29 -7.32
CA ARG A 284 -22.43 9.48 -6.80
C ARG A 284 -21.51 10.11 -7.84
N GLY A 285 -21.42 9.54 -9.02
CA GLY A 285 -20.47 9.97 -10.04
C GLY A 285 -19.02 9.58 -9.75
N TYR A 286 -18.79 8.67 -8.80
CA TYR A 286 -17.44 8.21 -8.46
C TYR A 286 -16.92 7.24 -9.51
N ARG A 287 -15.62 7.33 -9.76
CA ARG A 287 -14.87 6.46 -10.64
C ARG A 287 -13.63 5.95 -9.95
N ILE A 288 -13.11 4.81 -10.39
CA ILE A 288 -11.80 4.32 -9.96
C ILE A 288 -10.74 5.29 -10.49
N LYS A 289 -9.74 5.63 -9.69
CA LYS A 289 -8.59 6.44 -10.11
C LYS A 289 -7.90 5.78 -11.31
N HIS A 290 -7.50 6.57 -12.33
CA HIS A 290 -6.93 6.06 -13.59
C HIS A 290 -5.72 5.16 -13.36
N GLU A 291 -4.77 5.59 -12.54
CA GLU A 291 -3.66 4.79 -12.03
C GLU A 291 -3.92 4.42 -10.56
N PRO A 292 -4.65 3.32 -10.28
CA PRO A 292 -5.05 2.97 -8.92
C PRO A 292 -3.84 2.80 -7.99
N TYR A 293 -2.78 2.18 -8.50
CA TYR A 293 -1.53 1.94 -7.80
C TYR A 293 -0.34 2.26 -8.71
N ARG A 294 0.79 2.65 -8.12
CA ARG A 294 2.03 2.93 -8.87
C ARG A 294 2.57 1.71 -9.60
N VAL A 295 2.43 0.56 -8.97
CA VAL A 295 2.79 -0.73 -9.56
C VAL A 295 1.54 -1.60 -9.61
N PRO A 296 1.13 -2.08 -10.81
CA PRO A 296 -0.04 -2.92 -10.96
C PRO A 296 0.22 -4.31 -10.37
N TYR A 297 -0.18 -4.51 -9.12
CA TYR A 297 -0.07 -5.78 -8.40
C TYR A 297 -1.39 -6.10 -7.67
N ASP A 298 -1.36 -6.99 -6.71
CA ASP A 298 -2.55 -7.48 -6.03
C ASP A 298 -3.29 -6.37 -5.25
N TYR A 299 -4.32 -5.81 -5.87
CA TYR A 299 -5.15 -4.75 -5.31
C TYR A 299 -6.00 -5.20 -4.11
N TRP A 300 -6.15 -6.51 -3.90
CA TRP A 300 -6.85 -7.04 -2.72
C TRP A 300 -6.09 -6.72 -1.42
N TYR A 301 -4.77 -6.56 -1.47
CA TYR A 301 -3.96 -6.24 -0.30
C TYR A 301 -4.38 -4.93 0.37
N ALA A 302 -4.76 -3.92 -0.39
CA ALA A 302 -5.24 -2.65 0.15
C ALA A 302 -6.73 -2.68 0.54
N GLY A 303 -7.45 -3.72 0.16
CA GLY A 303 -8.89 -3.91 0.42
C GLY A 303 -9.82 -3.23 -0.58
N GLY A 304 -9.30 -2.72 -1.69
CA GLY A 304 -10.09 -2.08 -2.75
C GLY A 304 -9.26 -1.21 -3.70
N LEU A 305 -9.95 -0.49 -4.56
CA LEU A 305 -9.36 0.42 -5.54
C LEU A 305 -9.63 1.89 -5.15
N PRO A 306 -8.63 2.79 -5.23
CA PRO A 306 -8.81 4.19 -4.87
C PRO A 306 -9.81 4.89 -5.79
N ILE A 307 -10.61 5.77 -5.20
CA ILE A 307 -11.59 6.61 -5.90
C ILE A 307 -10.94 7.94 -6.31
N GLU A 308 -11.17 8.31 -7.57
CA GLU A 308 -10.73 9.59 -8.14
C GLU A 308 -11.15 10.78 -7.25
N GLY A 309 -10.25 11.72 -7.02
CA GLY A 309 -10.47 12.93 -6.23
C GLY A 309 -10.40 12.75 -4.71
N SER A 310 -10.39 11.52 -4.17
CA SER A 310 -10.29 11.31 -2.73
C SER A 310 -8.92 11.71 -2.18
N GLU A 311 -7.84 11.38 -2.87
CA GLU A 311 -6.48 11.83 -2.52
C GLU A 311 -6.38 13.36 -2.52
N ASP A 312 -6.93 14.02 -3.56
CA ASP A 312 -7.00 15.49 -3.65
C ASP A 312 -7.71 16.09 -2.44
N ALA A 313 -8.87 15.55 -2.09
CA ALA A 313 -9.62 16.02 -0.93
C ALA A 313 -8.82 15.85 0.38
N CYS A 314 -8.11 14.74 0.57
CA CYS A 314 -7.24 14.52 1.73
C CYS A 314 -6.10 15.56 1.80
N ILE A 315 -5.43 15.84 0.68
CA ILE A 315 -4.34 16.82 0.61
C ILE A 315 -4.86 18.24 0.92
N ARG A 316 -6.03 18.61 0.39
CA ARG A 316 -6.68 19.90 0.70
C ARG A 316 -7.08 20.01 2.18
N LEU A 317 -7.48 18.92 2.81
CA LEU A 317 -7.77 18.91 4.25
C LEU A 317 -6.51 19.10 5.10
N LEU A 318 -5.36 18.56 4.70
CA LEU A 318 -4.08 18.82 5.33
C LEU A 318 -3.67 20.29 5.17
N SER A 319 -3.80 20.87 3.96
CA SER A 319 -3.56 22.30 3.74
C SER A 319 -4.46 23.17 4.62
N PHE A 320 -5.77 22.84 4.68
CA PHE A 320 -6.73 23.52 5.54
C PHE A 320 -6.35 23.43 7.04
N ALA A 321 -5.90 22.25 7.50
CA ALA A 321 -5.46 22.07 8.89
C ALA A 321 -4.28 22.97 9.24
N ILE A 322 -3.29 23.10 8.34
CA ILE A 322 -2.16 24.02 8.48
C ILE A 322 -2.64 25.48 8.51
N GLU A 323 -3.47 25.88 7.55
CA GLU A 323 -3.98 27.26 7.42
C GLU A 323 -4.83 27.68 8.64
N ARG A 324 -5.56 26.75 9.24
CA ARG A 324 -6.34 26.98 10.43
C ARG A 324 -5.57 26.85 11.74
N GLY A 325 -4.33 26.37 11.69
CA GLY A 325 -3.50 26.15 12.87
C GLY A 325 -4.13 25.12 13.82
N LEU A 326 -4.70 24.03 13.29
CA LEU A 326 -5.28 22.97 14.12
C LEU A 326 -4.17 22.30 14.95
N HIS A 327 -4.50 21.86 16.16
CA HIS A 327 -3.55 21.28 17.11
C HIS A 327 -3.55 19.75 17.10
N MET A 328 -4.69 19.13 16.77
CA MET A 328 -4.80 17.68 16.71
C MET A 328 -3.93 17.10 15.59
N GLY A 329 -3.59 15.82 15.69
CA GLY A 329 -2.93 15.07 14.62
C GLY A 329 -3.83 14.92 13.40
N VAL A 330 -3.31 15.21 12.20
CA VAL A 330 -4.02 14.95 10.94
C VAL A 330 -3.14 14.10 10.06
N HIS A 331 -3.59 12.88 9.76
CA HIS A 331 -2.81 11.91 8.99
C HIS A 331 -3.59 11.46 7.75
N TYR A 332 -3.02 11.67 6.57
CA TYR A 332 -3.49 11.04 5.31
C TYR A 332 -2.82 9.69 5.12
N CYS A 333 -3.62 8.65 4.96
CA CYS A 333 -3.19 7.29 4.68
C CYS A 333 -3.80 6.82 3.36
N SER A 334 -2.99 6.73 2.31
CA SER A 334 -3.43 6.25 1.01
C SER A 334 -3.59 4.72 0.97
N LEU A 335 -4.26 4.23 -0.06
CA LEU A 335 -4.29 2.79 -0.34
C LEU A 335 -2.91 2.26 -0.76
N GLU A 336 -2.13 3.07 -1.46
CA GLU A 336 -0.72 2.78 -1.79
C GLU A 336 0.11 2.51 -0.52
N ASN A 337 -0.10 3.29 0.56
CA ASN A 337 0.60 3.08 1.82
C ASN A 337 0.28 1.71 2.45
N LYS A 338 -0.96 1.23 2.29
CA LYS A 338 -1.36 -0.12 2.73
C LYS A 338 -0.74 -1.21 1.86
N LEU A 339 -0.76 -1.02 0.54
CA LEU A 339 -0.17 -1.95 -0.42
C LEU A 339 1.34 -2.13 -0.16
N THR A 340 2.07 -1.04 0.04
CA THR A 340 3.51 -1.10 0.28
C THR A 340 3.88 -1.82 1.57
N GLY A 341 3.03 -1.80 2.60
CA GLY A 341 3.21 -2.61 3.81
C GLY A 341 3.20 -4.11 3.51
N GLN A 342 2.34 -4.55 2.61
CA GLN A 342 2.28 -5.95 2.15
C GLN A 342 3.52 -6.31 1.31
N MET A 343 3.93 -5.41 0.42
CA MET A 343 5.16 -5.60 -0.37
C MET A 343 6.40 -5.74 0.51
N TYR A 344 6.48 -4.97 1.60
CA TYR A 344 7.55 -5.13 2.58
C TYR A 344 7.59 -6.54 3.15
N GLN A 345 6.46 -7.06 3.61
CA GLN A 345 6.40 -8.40 4.21
C GLN A 345 6.76 -9.49 3.20
N GLN A 346 6.31 -9.34 1.97
CA GLN A 346 6.54 -10.31 0.90
C GLN A 346 8.00 -10.33 0.44
N ASN A 347 8.61 -9.16 0.22
CA ASN A 347 9.92 -9.04 -0.42
C ASN A 347 11.10 -8.90 0.55
N ALA A 348 10.90 -8.34 1.75
CA ALA A 348 11.99 -8.09 2.69
C ALA A 348 12.82 -9.33 3.07
N PRO A 349 12.24 -10.54 3.21
CA PRO A 349 13.02 -11.76 3.45
C PRO A 349 13.99 -12.11 2.32
N PHE A 350 13.78 -11.59 1.11
CA PHE A 350 14.50 -11.98 -0.12
C PHE A 350 15.44 -10.88 -0.65
N LYS A 351 15.79 -9.90 0.18
CA LYS A 351 16.64 -8.75 -0.21
C LYS A 351 17.92 -9.12 -0.98
N GLN A 352 18.47 -10.30 -0.73
CA GLN A 352 19.74 -10.75 -1.30
C GLN A 352 19.60 -12.05 -2.11
N ALA A 353 18.38 -12.52 -2.35
CA ALA A 353 18.15 -13.82 -2.95
C ALA A 353 18.18 -13.82 -4.49
N PHE A 354 18.10 -12.65 -5.14
CA PHE A 354 17.96 -12.51 -6.59
C PHE A 354 18.92 -11.47 -7.17
N PRO A 355 20.29 -11.68 -7.11
CA PRO A 355 21.22 -10.78 -7.76
C PRO A 355 21.03 -10.81 -9.30
N PRO A 356 21.24 -9.68 -10.02
CA PRO A 356 21.78 -8.41 -9.55
C PRO A 356 20.73 -7.46 -8.93
N ARG A 357 19.56 -7.94 -8.55
CA ARG A 357 18.44 -7.14 -8.03
C ARG A 357 18.74 -6.57 -6.66
N GLU A 358 18.34 -5.32 -6.47
CA GLU A 358 18.41 -4.63 -5.19
C GLU A 358 17.03 -4.44 -4.60
N TYR A 359 16.94 -4.49 -3.28
CA TYR A 359 15.71 -4.19 -2.57
C TYR A 359 15.47 -2.68 -2.57
N ALA A 360 14.53 -2.25 -3.41
CA ALA A 360 14.09 -0.87 -3.44
C ALA A 360 13.26 -0.58 -2.20
N GLN A 361 13.80 0.16 -1.26
CA GLN A 361 13.11 0.49 -0.01
C GLN A 361 11.84 1.31 -0.27
N ARG A 362 11.84 2.16 -1.31
CA ARG A 362 10.65 2.91 -1.73
C ARG A 362 9.69 1.98 -2.46
N GLY A 363 8.53 1.69 -1.83
CA GLY A 363 7.53 0.74 -2.33
C GLY A 363 7.87 -0.72 -2.08
N HIS A 364 9.08 -1.02 -1.57
CA HIS A 364 9.51 -2.36 -1.14
C HIS A 364 9.55 -3.41 -2.26
N PHE A 365 9.80 -3.00 -3.48
CA PHE A 365 10.01 -3.91 -4.62
C PHE A 365 11.47 -4.35 -4.73
N LEU A 366 11.70 -5.47 -5.43
CA LEU A 366 13.03 -5.85 -5.89
C LEU A 366 13.28 -5.21 -7.26
N ALA A 367 14.30 -4.39 -7.37
CA ALA A 367 14.60 -3.60 -8.56
C ALA A 367 15.80 -4.14 -9.31
N CYS A 368 15.73 -4.15 -10.65
CA CYS A 368 16.81 -4.46 -11.56
C CYS A 368 16.93 -3.39 -12.63
N ALA A 369 18.14 -3.01 -13.01
CA ALA A 369 18.37 -2.10 -14.12
C ALA A 369 18.65 -2.88 -15.41
N HIS A 370 18.05 -2.46 -16.51
CA HIS A 370 18.18 -3.06 -17.84
C HIS A 370 18.69 -2.03 -18.83
N ILE A 371 19.75 -2.37 -19.56
CA ILE A 371 20.32 -1.58 -20.62
C ILE A 371 20.30 -2.41 -21.90
N PHE A 372 20.07 -1.79 -23.05
CA PHE A 372 19.75 -2.49 -24.29
C PHE A 372 20.72 -2.14 -25.43
N GLY A 373 20.92 -3.09 -26.36
CA GLY A 373 21.63 -2.90 -27.62
C GLY A 373 23.10 -2.50 -27.46
N ALA A 374 23.56 -1.55 -28.26
CA ALA A 374 24.96 -1.11 -28.26
C ALA A 374 25.42 -0.54 -26.90
N ASP A 375 24.48 0.04 -26.12
CA ASP A 375 24.78 0.57 -24.79
C ASP A 375 25.01 -0.54 -23.78
N ALA A 376 24.34 -1.67 -23.90
CA ALA A 376 24.59 -2.85 -23.08
C ALA A 376 26.02 -3.37 -23.27
N ALA A 377 26.47 -3.47 -24.53
CA ALA A 377 27.84 -3.87 -24.84
C ALA A 377 28.90 -2.87 -24.35
N ALA A 378 28.59 -1.58 -24.42
CA ALA A 378 29.47 -0.53 -23.90
C ALA A 378 29.51 -0.55 -22.35
N ALA A 379 28.38 -0.68 -21.70
CA ALA A 379 28.25 -0.77 -20.23
C ALA A 379 29.03 -1.96 -19.67
N ARG A 380 28.94 -3.15 -20.29
CA ARG A 380 29.73 -4.33 -19.88
C ARG A 380 31.22 -4.03 -19.88
N ARG A 381 31.74 -3.33 -20.89
CA ARG A 381 33.19 -2.98 -20.98
C ARG A 381 33.61 -2.01 -19.89
N ILE A 382 32.77 -1.00 -19.62
CA ILE A 382 33.03 0.02 -18.59
C ILE A 382 33.05 -0.62 -17.20
N LEU A 383 32.04 -1.39 -16.87
CA LEU A 383 31.90 -2.03 -15.57
C LEU A 383 32.96 -3.11 -15.32
N ALA A 384 33.31 -3.88 -16.32
CA ALA A 384 34.42 -4.83 -16.23
C ALA A 384 35.77 -4.14 -15.97
N GLY A 385 35.99 -2.95 -16.55
CA GLY A 385 37.21 -2.15 -16.35
C GLY A 385 37.26 -1.48 -14.94
N SER A 386 36.12 -1.28 -14.28
CA SER A 386 36.06 -0.70 -12.94
C SER A 386 36.44 -1.68 -11.83
N GLY A 387 36.42 -2.98 -12.10
CA GLY A 387 36.68 -4.05 -11.12
C GLY A 387 35.62 -4.15 -10.00
N GLN A 388 34.51 -3.43 -10.13
CA GLN A 388 33.45 -3.35 -9.12
C GLN A 388 32.28 -4.29 -9.38
N VAL A 389 32.10 -4.80 -10.62
CA VAL A 389 30.99 -5.66 -10.99
C VAL A 389 31.51 -7.02 -11.42
N ASP A 390 31.10 -8.06 -10.73
CA ASP A 390 31.40 -9.43 -11.07
C ASP A 390 30.31 -9.99 -12.02
N PHE A 391 30.64 -10.10 -13.31
CA PHE A 391 29.75 -10.65 -14.35
C PHE A 391 29.75 -12.18 -14.42
N THR A 392 30.31 -12.87 -13.42
CA THR A 392 30.42 -14.35 -13.41
C THR A 392 29.10 -15.07 -13.14
N GLY A 393 27.97 -14.36 -13.10
CA GLY A 393 26.63 -14.93 -13.25
C GLY A 393 26.41 -15.39 -14.69
N GLY A 394 27.20 -16.40 -15.17
CA GLY A 394 26.95 -17.06 -16.42
C GLY A 394 25.57 -17.71 -16.39
N SER A 395 24.92 -17.67 -17.55
CA SER A 395 23.70 -18.33 -17.92
C SER A 395 23.62 -19.81 -17.49
N GLU A 396 23.40 -20.05 -16.22
CA GLU A 396 22.59 -21.17 -15.82
C GLU A 396 21.16 -20.63 -15.75
N ALA A 397 20.27 -21.19 -16.56
CA ALA A 397 18.84 -21.08 -16.36
C ALA A 397 18.59 -21.14 -14.84
N PRO A 398 17.77 -20.29 -14.22
CA PRO A 398 17.55 -20.34 -12.79
C PRO A 398 17.12 -21.75 -12.45
N GLY A 399 18.11 -22.59 -12.18
CA GLY A 399 17.93 -23.91 -11.63
C GLY A 399 17.22 -23.65 -10.32
N GLN A 400 16.16 -24.39 -10.08
CA GLN A 400 15.51 -24.50 -8.80
C GLN A 400 16.56 -24.34 -7.71
N VAL A 401 16.65 -23.14 -7.10
CA VAL A 401 17.43 -22.96 -5.89
C VAL A 401 16.64 -23.70 -4.83
N GLY A 402 16.94 -24.99 -4.70
CA GLY A 402 16.51 -25.79 -3.59
C GLY A 402 17.12 -25.17 -2.33
N ILE A 403 16.43 -24.20 -1.76
CA ILE A 403 16.71 -23.74 -0.41
C ILE A 403 16.36 -24.93 0.47
N ALA A 404 17.41 -25.58 0.98
CA ALA A 404 17.28 -26.62 1.98
C ALA A 404 16.29 -26.13 3.04
N ASN A 405 15.23 -26.90 3.24
CA ASN A 405 14.26 -26.70 4.30
C ASN A 405 14.98 -26.74 5.67
N ASN A 406 15.56 -25.65 6.08
CA ASN A 406 15.74 -25.38 7.48
C ASN A 406 14.39 -24.87 8.00
N SER A 407 13.52 -25.84 8.32
CA SER A 407 12.31 -25.66 9.05
C SER A 407 12.62 -25.21 10.48
N THR A 408 12.87 -23.93 10.66
CA THR A 408 12.63 -23.25 11.92
C THR A 408 11.47 -22.31 11.69
N ALA A 409 10.30 -22.80 12.07
CA ALA A 409 9.10 -22.08 12.48
C ALA A 409 9.02 -20.58 12.05
N GLY A 410 8.89 -20.33 10.76
CA GLY A 410 8.32 -19.09 10.28
C GLY A 410 6.81 -19.22 10.38
N GLY A 411 6.23 -18.79 11.51
CA GLY A 411 4.78 -18.70 11.64
C GLY A 411 4.25 -17.93 10.43
N LYS A 412 3.32 -18.53 9.71
CA LYS A 412 2.46 -17.79 8.79
C LYS A 412 1.79 -16.74 9.64
N GLN A 413 2.31 -15.50 9.64
CA GLN A 413 1.56 -14.39 10.18
C GLN A 413 0.26 -14.37 9.40
N ALA A 414 -0.83 -14.71 10.07
CA ALA A 414 -2.15 -14.46 9.54
C ALA A 414 -2.34 -12.94 9.54
N ILE A 415 -1.75 -12.32 8.55
CA ILE A 415 -2.25 -11.07 8.06
C ILE A 415 -3.72 -11.34 7.77
N ILE A 416 -4.57 -10.32 7.88
CA ILE A 416 -5.80 -10.29 7.11
C ILE A 416 -5.39 -10.22 5.62
N ALA A 417 -4.63 -11.18 5.17
CA ALA A 417 -4.72 -11.69 3.84
C ALA A 417 -6.07 -12.37 3.86
N SER A 418 -7.07 -11.69 3.35
CA SER A 418 -8.28 -12.31 2.94
C SER A 418 -7.91 -13.46 2.02
N ASN A 419 -7.67 -14.66 2.57
CA ASN A 419 -7.98 -15.87 1.84
C ASN A 419 -9.50 -15.90 1.70
N SER A 420 -10.05 -14.81 1.11
CA SER A 420 -11.43 -14.77 0.71
C SER A 420 -11.52 -15.60 -0.55
N THR A 421 -11.95 -16.83 -0.43
CA THR A 421 -12.65 -17.50 -1.50
C THR A 421 -13.96 -16.74 -1.71
N VAL A 422 -13.89 -15.57 -2.31
CA VAL A 422 -15.07 -14.90 -2.83
C VAL A 422 -15.58 -15.77 -3.98
N PRO A 423 -16.86 -16.20 -4.00
CA PRO A 423 -17.43 -16.80 -5.20
C PRO A 423 -17.33 -15.75 -6.31
N GLY A 424 -16.50 -16.01 -7.33
CA GLY A 424 -16.17 -15.04 -8.36
C GLY A 424 -14.74 -14.48 -8.30
N ARG A 425 -13.90 -14.93 -7.38
CA ARG A 425 -12.46 -14.88 -7.56
C ARG A 425 -12.12 -15.81 -8.73
N ALA A 426 -12.42 -15.35 -9.96
CA ALA A 426 -11.66 -15.84 -11.09
C ALA A 426 -10.21 -15.63 -10.67
N ASP A 427 -9.41 -16.70 -10.69
CA ASP A 427 -7.99 -16.62 -10.49
C ASP A 427 -7.41 -15.60 -11.47
N VAL A 428 -7.45 -14.33 -11.10
CA VAL A 428 -6.71 -13.27 -11.82
C VAL A 428 -5.22 -13.52 -11.62
N THR A 429 -4.86 -14.36 -10.61
CA THR A 429 -3.52 -14.95 -10.49
C THR A 429 -3.36 -16.21 -11.34
N GLY A 430 -4.40 -16.80 -11.89
CA GLY A 430 -4.39 -18.08 -12.63
C GLY A 430 -5.00 -18.06 -14.01
N SER A 431 -5.71 -17.02 -14.43
CA SER A 431 -6.08 -16.89 -15.83
C SER A 431 -4.93 -16.21 -16.57
N GLN A 432 -4.35 -16.87 -17.53
CA GLN A 432 -3.62 -16.47 -18.71
C GLN A 432 -3.55 -14.95 -19.06
N ALA A 433 -3.59 -14.07 -18.07
CA ALA A 433 -3.49 -12.64 -18.22
C ALA A 433 -2.11 -12.22 -17.75
N ALA A 434 -1.38 -11.65 -18.66
CA ALA A 434 -0.07 -11.04 -18.53
C ALA A 434 1.00 -12.00 -18.01
N SER A 435 1.67 -12.67 -18.92
CA SER A 435 3.01 -13.18 -18.70
C SER A 435 3.91 -12.01 -18.31
N GLY A 436 3.86 -11.61 -17.03
CA GLY A 436 4.99 -10.88 -16.50
C GLY A 436 6.24 -11.68 -16.89
N ARG A 437 7.26 -11.03 -17.40
CA ARG A 437 8.50 -11.73 -17.71
C ARG A 437 8.91 -12.50 -16.47
N THR A 438 8.61 -13.78 -16.47
CA THR A 438 9.35 -14.73 -15.66
C THR A 438 10.70 -14.85 -16.35
N SER A 439 11.77 -14.95 -15.59
CA SER A 439 13.07 -15.37 -16.13
C SER A 439 13.03 -16.79 -16.73
N ASP A 440 11.85 -17.39 -16.87
CA ASP A 440 11.61 -18.65 -17.57
C ASP A 440 11.53 -18.36 -19.07
N ALA A 441 12.65 -18.63 -19.75
CA ALA A 441 12.79 -18.67 -21.19
C ALA A 441 11.92 -19.78 -21.78
N ASP A 442 10.62 -19.52 -21.95
CA ASP A 442 9.79 -20.33 -22.84
C ASP A 442 8.68 -19.50 -23.50
N SER A 443 9.09 -18.44 -24.20
CA SER A 443 8.37 -17.93 -25.36
C SER A 443 9.40 -17.73 -26.47
N SER A 444 9.28 -18.52 -27.54
CA SER A 444 10.17 -18.58 -28.68
C SER A 444 10.12 -17.35 -29.59
N THR A 445 10.43 -16.19 -29.03
CA THR A 445 11.05 -15.10 -29.77
C THR A 445 12.48 -15.05 -29.27
N ALA A 446 13.39 -15.58 -30.11
CA ALA A 446 14.82 -15.60 -29.85
C ALA A 446 15.35 -14.17 -29.72
N TYR A 447 15.26 -13.60 -28.49
CA TYR A 447 16.10 -12.48 -28.12
C TYR A 447 17.54 -12.99 -28.04
N SER A 448 18.41 -12.38 -28.81
CA SER A 448 19.83 -12.58 -28.63
C SER A 448 20.19 -12.10 -27.21
N GLN A 449 20.59 -13.00 -26.32
CA GLN A 449 21.07 -12.68 -24.95
C GLN A 449 22.23 -11.67 -24.93
N THR A 450 22.77 -11.30 -26.11
CA THR A 450 23.86 -10.33 -26.26
C THR A 450 23.40 -8.89 -26.25
N ASP A 451 22.09 -8.60 -26.41
CA ASP A 451 21.57 -7.26 -26.62
C ASP A 451 20.95 -6.62 -25.37
N GLU A 452 20.91 -7.33 -24.26
CA GLU A 452 20.43 -6.83 -22.97
C GLU A 452 21.48 -7.07 -21.86
N LEU A 453 21.60 -6.13 -20.95
CA LEU A 453 22.42 -6.22 -19.75
C LEU A 453 21.56 -5.90 -18.53
N GLU A 454 21.48 -6.85 -17.61
CA GLU A 454 20.94 -6.66 -16.28
C GLU A 454 22.06 -6.29 -15.31
N LEU A 455 21.82 -5.31 -14.45
CA LEU A 455 22.75 -4.87 -13.40
C LEU A 455 21.99 -4.35 -12.18
N ALA A 456 22.70 -4.22 -11.07
CA ALA A 456 22.14 -3.61 -9.89
C ALA A 456 21.79 -2.14 -10.17
N PRO A 457 20.63 -1.61 -9.73
CA PRO A 457 20.28 -0.22 -9.92
C PRO A 457 21.33 0.76 -9.41
N SER A 458 22.02 0.44 -8.31
CA SER A 458 23.12 1.26 -7.78
C SER A 458 24.31 1.38 -8.74
N ASP A 459 24.53 0.38 -9.61
CA ASP A 459 25.64 0.39 -10.56
C ASP A 459 25.40 1.32 -11.76
N VAL A 460 24.15 1.75 -11.98
CA VAL A 460 23.79 2.71 -13.05
C VAL A 460 24.57 4.01 -12.90
N VAL A 461 24.85 4.43 -11.67
CA VAL A 461 25.61 5.65 -11.37
C VAL A 461 27.02 5.62 -11.97
N LEU A 462 27.64 4.42 -12.05
CA LEU A 462 28.98 4.24 -12.60
C LEU A 462 29.03 4.55 -14.11
N LEU A 463 27.89 4.49 -14.77
CA LEU A 463 27.76 4.75 -16.21
C LEU A 463 27.55 6.24 -16.53
N ALA A 464 27.23 7.06 -15.54
CA ALA A 464 26.86 8.47 -15.77
C ALA A 464 27.92 9.29 -16.51
N ARG A 465 29.20 8.95 -16.34
CA ARG A 465 30.32 9.63 -17.01
C ARG A 465 30.49 9.24 -18.47
N GLU A 466 30.42 7.94 -18.77
CA GLU A 466 30.77 7.37 -20.07
C GLU A 466 29.55 7.13 -20.97
N LEU A 467 28.39 6.89 -20.35
CA LEU A 467 27.11 6.63 -21.02
C LEU A 467 25.97 7.48 -20.42
N PRO A 468 26.12 8.81 -20.32
CA PRO A 468 25.17 9.68 -19.60
C PRO A 468 23.75 9.67 -20.18
N HIS A 469 23.61 9.30 -21.46
CA HIS A 469 22.34 9.32 -22.21
C HIS A 469 21.87 7.92 -22.64
N ALA A 470 22.47 6.85 -22.11
CA ALA A 470 21.96 5.50 -22.36
C ALA A 470 20.55 5.35 -21.80
N LEU A 471 19.67 4.68 -22.52
CA LEU A 471 18.33 4.40 -22.00
C LEU A 471 18.42 3.23 -21.02
N VAL A 472 18.02 3.47 -19.79
CA VAL A 472 17.98 2.48 -18.70
C VAL A 472 16.55 2.30 -18.26
N ALA A 473 16.09 1.06 -18.17
CA ALA A 473 14.82 0.70 -17.55
C ALA A 473 15.10 0.09 -16.16
N ILE A 474 14.40 0.60 -15.14
CA ILE A 474 14.40 0.02 -13.80
C ILE A 474 13.13 -0.81 -13.64
N GLY A 475 13.29 -2.13 -13.76
CA GLY A 475 12.23 -3.11 -13.53
C GLY A 475 11.94 -3.26 -12.04
N LEU A 476 10.66 -3.33 -11.68
CA LEU A 476 10.17 -3.49 -10.30
C LEU A 476 9.43 -4.81 -10.17
N GLY A 477 9.85 -5.66 -9.23
CA GLY A 477 9.34 -7.01 -9.09
C GLY A 477 8.98 -7.40 -7.66
N VAL A 478 8.23 -8.49 -7.56
CA VAL A 478 7.81 -9.12 -6.32
C VAL A 478 8.16 -10.61 -6.33
N VAL A 479 8.39 -11.17 -5.15
CA VAL A 479 8.58 -12.61 -4.97
C VAL A 479 7.23 -13.26 -4.76
N GLU A 480 6.88 -14.22 -5.58
CA GLU A 480 5.64 -14.99 -5.49
C GLU A 480 5.93 -16.43 -5.08
N ASP A 481 5.14 -16.97 -4.16
CA ASP A 481 5.13 -18.40 -3.85
C ASP A 481 4.25 -19.12 -4.88
N ARG A 482 4.84 -20.09 -5.61
CA ARG A 482 4.14 -20.95 -6.56
C ARG A 482 4.24 -22.40 -6.12
N PRO A 483 3.40 -23.31 -6.65
CA PRO A 483 3.47 -24.74 -6.32
C PRO A 483 4.82 -25.38 -6.63
N ASP A 484 5.52 -24.88 -7.64
CA ASP A 484 6.84 -25.33 -8.12
C ASP A 484 8.03 -24.59 -7.49
N GLY A 485 7.77 -23.63 -6.60
CA GLY A 485 8.81 -22.86 -5.92
C GLY A 485 8.51 -21.37 -5.85
N ARG A 486 9.53 -20.59 -5.46
CA ARG A 486 9.45 -19.15 -5.41
C ARG A 486 10.02 -18.55 -6.67
N VAL A 487 9.27 -17.63 -7.27
CA VAL A 487 9.68 -16.91 -8.48
C VAL A 487 9.67 -15.41 -8.23
N LEU A 488 10.57 -14.69 -8.92
CA LEU A 488 10.50 -13.25 -9.02
C LEU A 488 9.68 -12.90 -10.25
N ARG A 489 8.68 -12.05 -10.07
CA ARG A 489 7.87 -11.50 -11.15
C ARG A 489 8.06 -10.00 -11.24
N GLU A 490 8.53 -9.52 -12.37
CA GLU A 490 8.57 -8.09 -12.67
C GLU A 490 7.17 -7.62 -13.12
N LEU A 491 6.75 -6.48 -12.58
CA LEU A 491 5.38 -5.97 -12.73
C LEU A 491 5.33 -4.59 -13.39
N ASP A 492 6.39 -3.81 -13.27
CA ASP A 492 6.46 -2.45 -13.79
C ASP A 492 7.91 -2.08 -14.10
N ALA A 493 8.09 -1.08 -14.95
CA ALA A 493 9.41 -0.54 -15.26
C ALA A 493 9.36 0.99 -15.33
N ARG A 494 10.45 1.63 -14.88
CA ARG A 494 10.64 3.07 -14.94
C ARG A 494 11.86 3.37 -15.80
N PHE A 495 11.74 4.30 -16.73
CA PHE A 495 12.81 4.66 -17.64
C PHE A 495 13.56 5.90 -17.18
N THR A 496 14.89 5.88 -17.32
CA THR A 496 15.78 6.97 -16.93
C THR A 496 17.04 6.94 -17.81
N THR A 497 17.98 7.82 -17.53
CA THR A 497 19.36 7.76 -18.07
C THR A 497 20.33 7.82 -16.90
N PRO A 498 21.58 7.30 -17.04
CA PRO A 498 22.57 7.33 -15.98
C PRO A 498 22.85 8.75 -15.44
N SER A 499 22.77 9.78 -16.28
CA SER A 499 22.95 11.18 -15.86
C SER A 499 21.80 11.75 -15.02
N LEU A 500 20.61 11.13 -15.08
CA LEU A 500 19.42 11.54 -14.35
C LEU A 500 19.04 10.57 -13.23
N TYR A 501 19.73 9.43 -13.16
CA TYR A 501 19.43 8.41 -12.16
C TYR A 501 19.99 8.80 -10.79
N ASP A 502 19.12 8.83 -9.79
CA ASP A 502 19.49 9.00 -8.39
C ASP A 502 19.07 7.74 -7.61
N PRO A 503 20.02 6.97 -7.05
CA PRO A 503 19.70 5.82 -6.22
C PRO A 503 18.75 6.14 -5.05
N ALA A 504 18.78 7.37 -4.55
CA ALA A 504 17.87 7.82 -3.51
C ALA A 504 16.39 7.80 -3.94
N ASP A 505 16.11 7.84 -5.25
CA ASP A 505 14.74 7.70 -5.76
C ASP A 505 14.14 6.30 -5.48
N LEU A 506 14.99 5.29 -5.25
CA LEU A 506 14.59 3.94 -4.86
C LEU A 506 14.66 3.72 -3.33
N GLN A 507 15.25 4.63 -2.57
CA GLN A 507 15.37 4.51 -1.13
C GLN A 507 14.14 5.09 -0.42
N VAL A 508 13.76 4.49 0.71
CA VAL A 508 12.80 5.07 1.65
C VAL A 508 13.58 5.97 2.60
N ASP A 509 12.95 7.06 3.01
CA ASP A 509 13.42 7.85 4.13
C ASP A 509 13.73 6.92 5.31
N THR A 510 15.00 6.85 5.66
CA THR A 510 15.46 6.16 6.86
C THR A 510 15.06 7.00 8.07
N MET A 511 14.14 6.55 8.84
CA MET A 511 14.08 6.74 10.30
C MET A 511 13.73 5.44 10.95
#